data_2afbba629dc6ab58e2e03fcf4e70e649
#
_entry.id   2afbba629dc6ab58e2e03fcf4e70e649
#
_cell.length_a   1.000
_cell.length_b   1.000
_cell.length_c   1.000
_cell.angle_alpha   90.00
_cell.angle_beta   90.00
_cell.angle_gamma   90.00
#
_symmetry.space_group_name_H-M   'P 1'
#
loop_
_entity.id
_entity.type
_entity.pdbx_description
1 polymer ?
#
loop_
_entity_poly.entity_id
_entity_poly.type
_entity_poly.pdbx_seq_one_letter_code
_entity_poly.pdbx_strand_id
1 'polypeptide(L)' 'MTEIVLKPELLKGLQKVLVDYEPKNEDPILASQYLSAVVGSIVATAEIPKKDKDDILKQLIEFTQYVYD' A
#
# COMPACT_ATOMS: atom_id res chain seq x y z
N MET A 1 16.36 -10.25 -5.73
CA MET A 1 15.02 -9.66 -5.55
C MET A 1 14.57 -9.84 -4.10
N THR A 2 14.02 -8.79 -3.52
CA THR A 2 13.58 -8.84 -2.13
C THR A 2 12.26 -9.59 -2.02
N GLU A 3 12.22 -10.57 -1.15
CA GLU A 3 10.99 -11.30 -0.87
C GLU A 3 10.12 -10.48 0.09
N ILE A 4 8.83 -10.42 -0.19
CA ILE A 4 7.88 -9.70 0.65
C ILE A 4 7.25 -10.68 1.63
N VAL A 5 7.48 -10.43 2.92
CA VAL A 5 6.94 -11.27 3.99
C VAL A 5 6.00 -10.44 4.85
N LEU A 6 4.73 -10.86 4.93
CA LEU A 6 3.72 -10.17 5.70
C LEU A 6 3.51 -10.88 7.04
N LYS A 7 4.27 -10.48 8.04
CA LYS A 7 4.10 -11.00 9.39
C LYS A 7 2.95 -10.28 10.09
N PRO A 8 2.24 -10.97 11.01
CA PRO A 8 1.14 -10.34 11.74
C PRO A 8 1.53 -9.05 12.46
N GLU A 9 2.77 -8.95 12.96
CA GLU A 9 3.26 -7.77 13.67
C GLU A 9 3.26 -6.55 12.75
N LEU A 10 3.67 -6.73 11.48
CA LEU A 10 3.67 -5.64 10.51
C LEU A 10 2.25 -5.16 10.23
N LEU A 11 1.34 -6.08 9.99
CA LEU A 11 -0.05 -5.75 9.67
C LEU A 11 -0.72 -5.04 10.85
N LYS A 12 -0.51 -5.54 12.07
CA LYS A 12 -1.06 -4.92 13.28
C LYS A 12 -0.47 -3.55 13.52
N GLY A 13 0.84 -3.38 13.30
CA GLY A 13 1.51 -2.09 13.47
C GLY A 13 0.98 -1.04 12.50
N LEU A 14 0.82 -1.42 11.23
CA LEU A 14 0.27 -0.51 10.22
C LEU A 14 -1.18 -0.14 10.54
N GLN A 15 -1.98 -1.10 10.97
CA GLN A 15 -3.36 -0.85 11.35
C GLN A 15 -3.42 0.13 12.52
N LYS A 16 -2.56 -0.05 13.52
CA LYS A 16 -2.49 0.85 14.67
C LYS A 16 -2.16 2.29 14.24
N VAL A 17 -1.17 2.44 13.36
CA VAL A 17 -0.79 3.76 12.85
C VAL A 17 -1.97 4.42 12.13
N LEU A 18 -2.68 3.67 11.30
CA LEU A 18 -3.83 4.18 10.56
C LEU A 18 -4.96 4.60 11.50
N VAL A 19 -5.26 3.79 12.51
CA VAL A 19 -6.33 4.10 13.48
C VAL A 19 -5.95 5.28 14.36
N ASP A 20 -4.68 5.38 14.78
CA ASP A 20 -4.21 6.52 15.56
C ASP A 20 -4.31 7.82 14.76
N TYR A 21 -4.04 7.75 13.46
CA TYR A 21 -4.14 8.91 12.57
C TYR A 21 -5.61 9.31 12.34
N GLU A 22 -6.47 8.33 12.05
CA GLU A 22 -7.89 8.52 11.83
C GLU A 22 -8.64 7.32 12.42
N PRO A 23 -9.36 7.48 13.55
CA PRO A 23 -10.04 6.35 14.20
C PRO A 23 -11.03 5.60 13.33
N LYS A 24 -11.58 6.25 12.29
CA LYS A 24 -12.48 5.59 11.34
C LYS A 24 -11.79 4.50 10.54
N ASN A 25 -10.46 4.44 10.59
CA ASN A 25 -9.68 3.39 9.93
C ASN A 25 -9.82 2.01 10.58
N GLU A 26 -10.62 1.91 11.62
CA GLU A 26 -11.08 0.59 12.08
C GLU A 26 -11.91 -0.10 10.99
N ASP A 27 -12.54 0.68 10.10
CA ASP A 27 -13.18 0.16 8.90
C ASP A 27 -12.10 -0.29 7.91
N PRO A 28 -12.04 -1.60 7.57
CA PRO A 28 -11.01 -2.10 6.67
C PRO A 28 -11.05 -1.49 5.27
N ILE A 29 -12.21 -1.09 4.80
CA ILE A 29 -12.32 -0.45 3.47
C ILE A 29 -11.64 0.90 3.49
N LEU A 30 -11.89 1.72 4.51
CA LEU A 30 -11.24 3.02 4.63
C LEU A 30 -9.73 2.86 4.82
N ALA A 31 -9.31 1.93 5.67
CA ALA A 31 -7.88 1.66 5.87
C ALA A 31 -7.20 1.28 4.54
N SER A 32 -7.85 0.44 3.74
CA SER A 32 -7.33 0.04 2.43
C SER A 32 -7.21 1.24 1.48
N GLN A 33 -8.17 2.16 1.52
CA GLN A 33 -8.11 3.38 0.70
C GLN A 33 -6.94 4.27 1.11
N TYR A 34 -6.67 4.42 2.41
CA TYR A 34 -5.51 5.16 2.89
C TYR A 34 -4.21 4.52 2.40
N LEU A 35 -4.09 3.19 2.51
CA LEU A 35 -2.90 2.49 2.06
C LEU A 35 -2.70 2.61 0.55
N SER A 36 -3.77 2.54 -0.23
CA SER A 36 -3.70 2.73 -1.68
C SER A 36 -3.23 4.14 -2.03
N ALA A 37 -3.72 5.14 -1.31
CA ALA A 37 -3.27 6.52 -1.49
C ALA A 37 -1.80 6.68 -1.15
N VAL A 38 -1.33 6.02 -0.10
CA VAL A 38 0.10 6.03 0.28
C VAL A 38 0.94 5.41 -0.83
N VAL A 39 0.51 4.29 -1.39
CA VAL A 39 1.22 3.65 -2.51
C VAL A 39 1.34 4.62 -3.69
N GLY A 40 0.24 5.26 -4.08
CA GLY A 40 0.24 6.24 -5.15
C GLY A 40 1.19 7.39 -4.87
N SER A 41 1.19 7.89 -3.65
CA SER A 41 2.07 9.00 -3.23
C SER A 41 3.53 8.60 -3.29
N ILE A 42 3.88 7.40 -2.82
CA ILE A 42 5.26 6.92 -2.84
C ILE A 42 5.76 6.82 -4.29
N VAL A 43 4.96 6.24 -5.18
CA VAL A 43 5.34 6.09 -6.59
C VAL A 43 5.45 7.46 -7.24
N ALA A 44 4.50 8.36 -6.96
CA ALA A 44 4.48 9.70 -7.56
C ALA A 44 5.72 10.52 -7.21
N THR A 45 6.21 10.37 -5.98
CA THR A 45 7.36 11.15 -5.49
C THR A 45 8.71 10.45 -5.74
N ALA A 46 8.72 9.23 -6.25
CA ALA A 46 9.95 8.52 -6.57
C ALA A 46 10.67 9.20 -7.74
N GLU A 47 11.99 9.22 -7.70
CA GLU A 47 12.81 9.85 -8.74
C GLU A 47 13.05 8.88 -9.90
N ILE A 48 11.98 8.57 -10.63
CA ILE A 48 12.02 7.69 -11.81
C ILE A 48 11.19 8.31 -12.93
N PRO A 49 11.50 8.00 -14.21
CA PRO A 49 10.75 8.54 -15.34
C PRO A 49 9.26 8.20 -15.25
N LYS A 50 8.42 9.12 -15.70
CA LYS A 50 6.96 8.93 -15.64
C LYS A 50 6.51 7.66 -16.32
N LYS A 51 7.11 7.31 -17.45
CA LYS A 51 6.79 6.08 -18.17
C LYS A 51 6.99 4.85 -17.28
N ASP A 52 8.10 4.84 -16.53
CA ASP A 52 8.39 3.73 -15.62
C ASP A 52 7.44 3.73 -14.41
N LYS A 53 7.05 4.92 -13.93
CA LYS A 53 6.06 5.02 -12.85
C LYS A 53 4.73 4.41 -13.25
N ASP A 54 4.28 4.67 -14.47
CA ASP A 54 3.01 4.13 -14.97
C ASP A 54 3.06 2.60 -15.01
N ASP A 55 4.17 2.04 -15.47
CA ASP A 55 4.36 0.59 -15.51
C ASP A 55 4.44 0.00 -14.11
N ILE A 56 5.15 0.65 -13.20
CA ILE A 56 5.28 0.20 -11.82
C ILE A 56 3.92 0.21 -11.13
N LEU A 57 3.13 1.25 -11.32
CA LEU A 57 1.79 1.32 -10.73
C LEU A 57 0.91 0.19 -11.23
N LYS A 58 0.96 -0.10 -12.51
CA LYS A 58 0.21 -1.22 -13.08
C LYS A 58 0.64 -2.55 -12.46
N GLN A 59 1.95 -2.77 -12.31
CA GLN A 59 2.48 -3.97 -11.68
C GLN A 59 2.05 -4.09 -10.22
N LEU A 60 2.00 -2.96 -9.50
CA LEU A 60 1.56 -2.95 -8.11
C LEU A 60 0.08 -3.33 -7.98
N ILE A 61 -0.75 -2.87 -8.90
CA ILE A 61 -2.17 -3.24 -8.93
C ILE A 61 -2.31 -4.75 -9.17
N GLU A 62 -1.54 -5.29 -10.11
CA GLU A 62 -1.52 -6.72 -10.40
C GLU A 62 -1.03 -7.53 -9.19
N PHE A 63 0.00 -7.04 -8.51
CA PHE A 63 0.53 -7.68 -7.31
C PHE A 63 -0.51 -7.68 -6.18
N THR A 64 -1.21 -6.56 -6.00
CA THR A 64 -2.27 -6.47 -5.00
C THR A 64 -3.36 -7.52 -5.26
N GLN A 65 -3.74 -7.68 -6.51
CA GLN A 65 -4.71 -8.71 -6.91
C GLN A 65 -4.17 -10.11 -6.60
N TYR A 66 -2.90 -10.35 -6.85
CA TYR A 66 -2.26 -11.62 -6.56
C TYR A 66 -2.32 -11.96 -5.06
N VAL A 67 -2.02 -11.00 -4.21
CA VAL A 67 -2.07 -11.20 -2.75
C VAL A 67 -3.50 -11.47 -2.29
N TYR A 68 -4.47 -10.76 -2.88
CA TYR A 68 -5.88 -10.94 -2.55
C TYR A 68 -6.37 -12.35 -2.90
N ASP A 69 -5.97 -12.87 -4.04
CA ASP A 69 -6.34 -14.21 -4.48
C ASP A 69 -5.52 -15.27 -3.71
#